data_c7687f3c7db140f2c5e484632fba59e5
#
_entry.id   c7687f3c7db140f2c5e484632fba59e5
#
_cell.length_a   1.000
_cell.length_b   1.000
_cell.length_c   1.000
_cell.angle_alpha   90.00
_cell.angle_beta   90.00
_cell.angle_gamma   90.00
#
_symmetry.space_group_name_H-M   'P 1'
#
loop_
_entity.id
_entity.type
_entity.pdbx_description
1 polymer ?
#
loop_
_entity_poly.entity_id
_entity_poly.type
_entity_poly.pdbx_seq_one_letter_code
_entity_poly.pdbx_strand_id
1 'polypeptide(L)'
;PGFLVNRVLFPYFGGFMGVIHDGADFVKVDQVMENFGWPMGPAYLQDVVGMDTSHHVGDVLAEGYPDRMDKTFKTALDAMYEARRYGQKNGAGFYKYETDPKGKPKKIADPKSYELLKSVQPNGARDMGEDEIIDRLMLPMIIETVRCLDENIVETPAEADMGLLLGVGFPPFRGGALKYCDTLGMKTVLEKAAKYAALGKLYEPTASMKKMAADGKTYYV
;
A
#
# COMPACT_ATOMS: atom_id res chain seq x y z
N PRO A 1 6.10 -14.68 -7.89
CA PRO A 1 4.63 -14.62 -7.96
C PRO A 1 4.11 -13.20 -8.11
N GLY A 2 2.79 -13.04 -8.41
CA GLY A 2 2.10 -11.74 -8.43
C GLY A 2 2.21 -10.93 -9.70
N PHE A 3 3.00 -11.31 -10.67
CA PHE A 3 3.32 -10.52 -11.85
C PHE A 3 3.78 -9.10 -11.44
N LEU A 4 3.56 -8.08 -12.26
CA LEU A 4 3.86 -6.70 -11.91
C LEU A 4 2.84 -6.14 -10.89
N VAL A 5 1.55 -6.21 -11.24
CA VAL A 5 0.49 -5.45 -10.54
C VAL A 5 0.34 -5.86 -9.07
N ASN A 6 0.11 -7.14 -8.79
CA ASN A 6 -0.04 -7.60 -7.41
C ASN A 6 1.27 -7.49 -6.63
N ARG A 7 2.41 -7.81 -7.28
CA ARG A 7 3.72 -7.71 -6.65
C ARG A 7 4.01 -6.30 -6.14
N VAL A 8 3.58 -5.27 -6.86
CA VAL A 8 3.81 -3.86 -6.50
C VAL A 8 2.72 -3.32 -5.57
N LEU A 9 1.47 -3.78 -5.72
CA LEU A 9 0.35 -3.34 -4.88
C LEU A 9 0.47 -3.84 -3.43
N PHE A 10 0.95 -5.07 -3.22
CA PHE A 10 1.01 -5.65 -1.89
C PHE A 10 2.02 -4.98 -0.95
N PRO A 11 3.20 -4.53 -1.36
CA PRO A 11 4.04 -3.63 -0.55
C PRO A 11 3.34 -2.33 -0.12
N TYR A 12 2.51 -1.75 -0.97
CA TYR A 12 1.66 -0.62 -0.59
C TYR A 12 0.67 -1.01 0.53
N PHE A 13 0.03 -2.17 0.42
CA PHE A 13 -0.80 -2.71 1.49
C PHE A 13 0.03 -3.07 2.74
N GLY A 14 1.26 -3.54 2.58
CA GLY A 14 2.19 -3.75 3.70
C GLY A 14 2.45 -2.45 4.47
N GLY A 15 2.68 -1.36 3.76
CA GLY A 15 2.76 -0.02 4.34
C GLY A 15 1.48 0.40 5.07
N PHE A 16 0.32 0.14 4.46
CA PHE A 16 -0.99 0.38 5.08
C PHE A 16 -1.16 -0.44 6.38
N MET A 17 -0.86 -1.74 6.37
CA MET A 17 -0.93 -2.56 7.58
C MET A 17 0.02 -2.05 8.66
N GLY A 18 1.20 -1.58 8.29
CA GLY A 18 2.17 -0.97 9.22
C GLY A 18 1.65 0.31 9.87
N VAL A 19 1.05 1.23 9.11
CA VAL A 19 0.51 2.48 9.71
C VAL A 19 -0.69 2.18 10.61
N ILE A 20 -1.53 1.19 10.28
CA ILE A 20 -2.61 0.77 11.18
C ILE A 20 -2.06 0.15 12.46
N HIS A 21 -1.05 -0.73 12.37
CA HIS A 21 -0.38 -1.32 13.54
C HIS A 21 0.17 -0.25 14.48
N ASP A 22 0.72 0.82 13.92
CA ASP A 22 1.27 1.95 14.67
C ASP A 22 0.21 2.97 15.13
N GLY A 23 -1.07 2.65 14.98
CA GLY A 23 -2.17 3.38 15.58
C GLY A 23 -2.89 4.38 14.71
N ALA A 24 -2.60 4.42 13.40
CA ALA A 24 -3.32 5.32 12.49
C ALA A 24 -4.81 4.94 12.36
N ASP A 25 -5.65 5.95 12.20
CA ASP A 25 -7.07 5.79 11.88
C ASP A 25 -7.22 5.45 10.39
N PHE A 26 -7.82 4.29 10.09
CA PHE A 26 -8.00 3.84 8.70
C PHE A 26 -8.86 4.78 7.84
N VAL A 27 -9.83 5.48 8.45
CA VAL A 27 -10.64 6.49 7.74
C VAL A 27 -9.77 7.67 7.33
N LYS A 28 -8.90 8.14 8.24
CA LYS A 28 -7.93 9.19 7.94
C LYS A 28 -6.94 8.75 6.86
N VAL A 29 -6.43 7.52 6.94
CA VAL A 29 -5.51 6.98 5.93
C VAL A 29 -6.18 6.95 4.55
N ASP A 30 -7.43 6.46 4.46
CA ASP A 30 -8.18 6.48 3.21
C ASP A 30 -8.32 7.89 2.66
N GLN A 31 -8.71 8.85 3.50
CA GLN A 31 -8.87 10.25 3.07
C GLN A 31 -7.57 10.87 2.58
N VAL A 32 -6.46 10.62 3.26
CA VAL A 32 -5.13 11.12 2.85
C VAL A 32 -4.74 10.55 1.49
N MET A 33 -4.97 9.25 1.26
CA MET A 33 -4.61 8.62 0.00
C MET A 33 -5.56 8.98 -1.14
N GLU A 34 -6.84 9.18 -0.87
CA GLU A 34 -7.79 9.74 -1.84
C GLU A 34 -7.40 11.19 -2.22
N ASN A 35 -7.00 12.02 -1.26
CA ASN A 35 -6.49 13.38 -1.53
C ASN A 35 -5.14 13.35 -2.29
N PHE A 36 -4.32 12.33 -2.09
CA PHE A 36 -3.10 12.09 -2.87
C PHE A 36 -3.42 11.84 -4.34
N GLY A 37 -4.62 11.32 -4.65
CA GLY A 37 -5.13 11.11 -6.01
C GLY A 37 -5.61 9.68 -6.30
N TRP A 38 -5.54 8.77 -5.35
CA TRP A 38 -6.07 7.42 -5.53
C TRP A 38 -7.60 7.43 -5.66
N PRO A 39 -8.19 6.58 -6.51
CA PRO A 39 -9.65 6.51 -6.68
C PRO A 39 -10.34 5.94 -5.44
N MET A 40 -9.62 5.16 -4.64
CA MET A 40 -10.06 4.57 -3.37
C MET A 40 -8.89 4.57 -2.39
N GLY A 41 -9.17 4.86 -1.13
CA GLY A 41 -8.20 4.64 -0.06
C GLY A 41 -7.92 3.15 0.18
N PRO A 42 -6.81 2.79 0.86
CA PRO A 42 -6.38 1.41 1.00
C PRO A 42 -7.33 0.53 1.81
N ALA A 43 -7.99 1.07 2.84
CA ALA A 43 -8.97 0.31 3.62
C ALA A 43 -10.22 -0.01 2.78
N TYR A 44 -10.70 0.99 2.05
CA TYR A 44 -11.83 0.79 1.13
C TYR A 44 -11.47 -0.19 0.00
N LEU A 45 -10.28 -0.08 -0.57
CA LEU A 45 -9.82 -1.00 -1.62
C LEU A 45 -9.74 -2.44 -1.10
N GLN A 46 -9.26 -2.67 0.13
CA GLN A 46 -9.26 -3.99 0.77
C GLN A 46 -10.69 -4.55 0.91
N ASP A 47 -11.65 -3.72 1.28
CA ASP A 47 -13.06 -4.12 1.39
C ASP A 47 -13.67 -4.50 0.02
N VAL A 48 -13.27 -3.82 -1.05
CA VAL A 48 -13.72 -4.10 -2.42
C VAL A 48 -13.10 -5.40 -2.96
N VAL A 49 -11.80 -5.59 -2.77
CA VAL A 49 -11.08 -6.82 -3.16
C VAL A 49 -11.57 -8.01 -2.35
N GLY A 50 -11.78 -7.82 -1.07
CA GLY A 50 -12.16 -8.82 -0.09
C GLY A 50 -10.99 -9.32 0.73
N MET A 51 -11.18 -9.35 2.07
CA MET A 51 -10.14 -9.74 3.02
C MET A 51 -9.65 -11.18 2.84
N ASP A 52 -10.53 -12.10 2.46
CA ASP A 52 -10.17 -13.49 2.16
C ASP A 52 -9.26 -13.60 0.93
N THR A 53 -9.56 -12.85 -0.12
CA THR A 53 -8.73 -12.77 -1.32
C THR A 53 -7.37 -12.14 -0.99
N SER A 54 -7.37 -10.99 -0.31
CA SER A 54 -6.14 -10.28 0.07
C SER A 54 -5.28 -11.11 1.03
N HIS A 55 -5.89 -11.83 1.97
CA HIS A 55 -5.18 -12.72 2.90
C HIS A 55 -4.45 -13.83 2.14
N HIS A 56 -5.16 -14.54 1.24
CA HIS A 56 -4.57 -15.60 0.43
C HIS A 56 -3.44 -15.09 -0.47
N VAL A 57 -3.63 -13.97 -1.17
CA VAL A 57 -2.57 -13.38 -2.02
C VAL A 57 -1.38 -12.93 -1.19
N GLY A 58 -1.63 -12.38 0.00
CA GLY A 58 -0.59 -12.02 0.97
C GLY A 58 0.29 -13.20 1.35
N ASP A 59 -0.30 -14.37 1.63
CA ASP A 59 0.44 -15.60 1.96
C ASP A 59 1.31 -16.06 0.77
N VAL A 60 0.76 -16.06 -0.44
CA VAL A 60 1.50 -16.44 -1.67
C VAL A 60 2.68 -15.49 -1.94
N LEU A 61 2.51 -14.18 -1.68
CA LEU A 61 3.58 -13.22 -1.87
C LEU A 61 4.64 -13.29 -0.76
N ALA A 62 4.22 -13.53 0.48
CA ALA A 62 5.14 -13.77 1.60
C ALA A 62 6.02 -15.00 1.35
N GLU A 63 5.44 -16.10 0.85
CA GLU A 63 6.19 -17.29 0.45
C GLU A 63 7.16 -17.01 -0.70
N GLY A 64 6.74 -16.19 -1.68
CA GLY A 64 7.54 -15.84 -2.84
C GLY A 64 8.65 -14.82 -2.58
N TYR A 65 8.47 -13.95 -1.59
CA TYR A 65 9.39 -12.86 -1.22
C TYR A 65 9.59 -12.78 0.29
N PRO A 66 10.09 -13.87 0.93
CA PRO A 66 10.14 -13.98 2.39
C PRO A 66 11.09 -12.97 3.04
N ASP A 67 12.03 -12.43 2.28
CA ASP A 67 12.98 -11.43 2.76
C ASP A 67 12.33 -10.07 3.08
N ARG A 68 11.18 -9.74 2.47
CA ARG A 68 10.57 -8.42 2.60
C ARG A 68 9.04 -8.37 2.68
N MET A 69 8.34 -9.42 2.24
CA MET A 69 6.86 -9.49 2.28
C MET A 69 6.34 -10.46 3.34
N ASP A 70 7.23 -11.04 4.16
CA ASP A 70 6.84 -11.89 5.27
C ASP A 70 6.13 -11.10 6.37
N LYS A 71 5.20 -11.77 7.04
CA LYS A 71 4.42 -11.19 8.14
C LYS A 71 5.25 -11.19 9.42
N THR A 72 5.58 -10.02 9.94
CA THR A 72 6.35 -9.86 11.18
C THR A 72 5.48 -9.60 12.41
N PHE A 73 4.19 -9.33 12.21
CA PHE A 73 3.19 -9.10 13.26
C PHE A 73 1.79 -9.45 12.74
N LYS A 74 0.84 -9.62 13.68
CA LYS A 74 -0.58 -9.79 13.33
C LYS A 74 -1.12 -8.48 12.77
N THR A 75 -1.62 -8.51 11.53
CA THR A 75 -2.07 -7.33 10.81
C THR A 75 -3.57 -7.05 11.01
N ALA A 76 -3.99 -5.85 10.63
CA ALA A 76 -5.41 -5.52 10.55
C ALA A 76 -6.16 -6.43 9.59
N LEU A 77 -5.53 -6.86 8.49
CA LEU A 77 -6.10 -7.82 7.54
C LEU A 77 -6.39 -9.17 8.22
N ASP A 78 -5.45 -9.68 9.03
CA ASP A 78 -5.63 -10.92 9.78
C ASP A 78 -6.82 -10.81 10.76
N ALA A 79 -6.90 -9.69 11.50
CA ALA A 79 -7.98 -9.45 12.45
C ALA A 79 -9.36 -9.40 11.76
N MET A 80 -9.45 -8.73 10.59
CA MET A 80 -10.68 -8.67 9.80
C MET A 80 -11.04 -10.04 9.22
N TYR A 81 -10.06 -10.78 8.70
CA TYR A 81 -10.25 -12.12 8.16
C TYR A 81 -10.77 -13.11 9.22
N GLU A 82 -10.14 -13.16 10.40
CA GLU A 82 -10.57 -14.01 11.52
C GLU A 82 -11.97 -13.66 12.00
N ALA A 83 -12.33 -12.39 12.01
CA ALA A 83 -13.66 -11.91 12.36
C ALA A 83 -14.71 -12.14 11.24
N ARG A 84 -14.32 -12.76 10.11
CA ARG A 84 -15.16 -12.97 8.92
C ARG A 84 -15.72 -11.68 8.35
N ARG A 85 -14.99 -10.59 8.48
CA ARG A 85 -15.32 -9.29 7.90
C ARG A 85 -14.63 -9.19 6.54
N TYR A 86 -15.25 -9.77 5.51
CA TYR A 86 -14.62 -9.92 4.19
C TYR A 86 -14.80 -8.71 3.27
N GLY A 87 -15.43 -7.64 3.75
CA GLY A 87 -15.63 -6.42 2.98
C GLY A 87 -17.03 -6.30 2.38
N GLN A 88 -17.13 -5.66 1.22
CA GLN A 88 -18.43 -5.40 0.56
C GLN A 88 -19.25 -6.68 0.34
N LYS A 89 -18.59 -7.77 -0.05
CA LYS A 89 -19.27 -9.03 -0.41
C LYS A 89 -20.11 -9.64 0.70
N ASN A 90 -19.81 -9.35 1.97
CA ASN A 90 -20.59 -9.81 3.11
C ASN A 90 -21.04 -8.69 4.05
N GLY A 91 -20.96 -7.44 3.58
CA GLY A 91 -21.51 -6.27 4.23
C GLY A 91 -20.64 -5.62 5.30
N ALA A 92 -19.49 -6.17 5.61
CA ALA A 92 -18.58 -5.60 6.60
C ALA A 92 -17.11 -5.99 6.34
N GLY A 93 -16.23 -5.01 6.42
CA GLY A 93 -14.77 -5.11 6.39
C GLY A 93 -14.19 -4.09 7.34
N PHE A 94 -13.30 -3.20 6.85
CA PHE A 94 -12.93 -1.98 7.57
C PHE A 94 -14.15 -1.10 7.78
N TYR A 95 -14.98 -0.98 6.75
CA TYR A 95 -16.27 -0.28 6.80
C TYR A 95 -17.42 -1.27 6.91
N LYS A 96 -18.56 -0.75 7.36
CA LYS A 96 -19.87 -1.39 7.21
C LYS A 96 -20.51 -0.88 5.93
N TYR A 97 -21.23 -1.75 5.24
CA TYR A 97 -21.92 -1.42 4.00
C TYR A 97 -23.43 -1.53 4.19
N GLU A 98 -24.12 -0.48 3.80
CA GLU A 98 -25.57 -0.41 3.73
C GLU A 98 -25.98 -0.15 2.28
N THR A 99 -27.16 -0.61 1.91
CA THR A 99 -27.71 -0.34 0.58
C THR A 99 -28.42 1.01 0.59
N ASP A 100 -28.00 1.92 -0.27
CA ASP A 100 -28.71 3.19 -0.42
C ASP A 100 -30.07 2.99 -1.11
N PRO A 101 -30.97 4.01 -1.14
CA PRO A 101 -32.26 3.92 -1.81
C PRO A 101 -32.19 3.60 -3.32
N LYS A 102 -31.00 3.76 -3.93
CA LYS A 102 -30.73 3.45 -5.35
C LYS A 102 -30.12 2.06 -5.54
N GLY A 103 -30.02 1.25 -4.49
CA GLY A 103 -29.45 -0.09 -4.53
C GLY A 103 -27.91 -0.13 -4.56
N LYS A 104 -27.20 0.99 -4.30
CA LYS A 104 -25.74 1.04 -4.28
C LYS A 104 -25.20 0.84 -2.86
N PRO A 105 -24.07 0.13 -2.70
CA PRO A 105 -23.42 0.01 -1.41
C PRO A 105 -22.89 1.39 -0.95
N LYS A 106 -23.24 1.77 0.28
CA LYS A 106 -22.77 2.95 0.97
C LYS A 106 -21.85 2.54 2.10
N LYS A 107 -20.59 2.98 2.07
CA LYS A 107 -19.64 2.70 3.16
C LYS A 107 -19.89 3.62 4.35
N ILE A 108 -19.81 3.04 5.55
CA ILE A 108 -20.03 3.73 6.83
C ILE A 108 -18.92 3.28 7.78
N ALA A 109 -18.28 4.22 8.50
CA ALA A 109 -17.34 3.86 9.57
C ALA A 109 -18.06 3.02 10.63
N ASP A 110 -17.45 1.89 11.00
CA ASP A 110 -18.07 0.92 11.91
C ASP A 110 -17.30 0.86 13.24
N PRO A 111 -17.92 1.17 14.38
CA PRO A 111 -17.28 1.03 15.69
C PRO A 111 -16.69 -0.36 15.95
N LYS A 112 -17.29 -1.43 15.41
CA LYS A 112 -16.77 -2.79 15.55
C LYS A 112 -15.41 -2.97 14.90
N SER A 113 -15.11 -2.25 13.82
CA SER A 113 -13.79 -2.28 13.21
C SER A 113 -12.75 -1.72 14.14
N TYR A 114 -13.02 -0.59 14.77
CA TYR A 114 -12.11 0.01 15.76
C TYR A 114 -11.88 -0.92 16.97
N GLU A 115 -12.91 -1.62 17.45
CA GLU A 115 -12.75 -2.61 18.53
C GLU A 115 -11.81 -3.75 18.13
N LEU A 116 -11.96 -4.28 16.92
CA LEU A 116 -11.08 -5.33 16.40
C LEU A 116 -9.64 -4.84 16.23
N LEU A 117 -9.46 -3.61 15.73
CA LEU A 117 -8.15 -3.02 15.50
C LEU A 117 -7.36 -2.80 16.78
N LYS A 118 -7.99 -2.65 17.96
CA LYS A 118 -7.29 -2.57 19.24
C LYS A 118 -6.37 -3.77 19.49
N SER A 119 -6.75 -4.95 18.99
CA SER A 119 -5.95 -6.18 19.13
C SER A 119 -4.66 -6.19 18.31
N VAL A 120 -4.54 -5.32 17.31
CA VAL A 120 -3.39 -5.20 16.40
C VAL A 120 -2.70 -3.85 16.46
N GLN A 121 -3.09 -3.00 17.41
CA GLN A 121 -2.50 -1.68 17.70
C GLN A 121 -1.89 -1.68 19.10
N PRO A 122 -0.70 -2.28 19.29
CA PRO A 122 -0.13 -2.51 20.63
C PRO A 122 0.11 -1.22 21.42
N ASN A 123 0.34 -0.11 20.74
CA ASN A 123 0.58 1.21 21.36
C ASN A 123 -0.67 2.11 21.36
N GLY A 124 -1.84 1.58 20.97
CA GLY A 124 -3.09 2.33 20.86
C GLY A 124 -3.14 3.27 19.65
N ALA A 125 -4.18 4.10 19.61
CA ALA A 125 -4.38 5.05 18.53
C ALA A 125 -3.37 6.21 18.58
N ARG A 126 -2.88 6.60 17.40
CA ARG A 126 -1.96 7.73 17.21
C ARG A 126 -2.44 8.62 16.07
N ASP A 127 -2.43 9.93 16.27
CA ASP A 127 -2.63 10.88 15.18
C ASP A 127 -1.36 10.96 14.33
N MET A 128 -1.41 10.26 13.17
CA MET A 128 -0.30 10.19 12.23
C MET A 128 -0.42 11.31 11.19
N GLY A 129 0.68 12.01 10.90
CA GLY A 129 0.72 13.07 9.90
C GLY A 129 0.52 12.56 8.47
N GLU A 130 -0.01 13.40 7.59
CA GLU A 130 -0.29 13.05 6.19
C GLU A 130 0.97 12.62 5.44
N ASP A 131 2.08 13.35 5.60
CA ASP A 131 3.36 13.04 4.96
C ASP A 131 3.88 11.65 5.38
N GLU A 132 3.74 11.29 6.66
CA GLU A 132 4.14 9.97 7.14
C GLU A 132 3.28 8.87 6.51
N ILE A 133 1.96 9.08 6.43
CA ILE A 133 1.04 8.14 5.80
C ILE A 133 1.42 7.94 4.34
N ILE A 134 1.57 9.03 3.57
CA ILE A 134 1.93 8.98 2.15
C ILE A 134 3.27 8.26 1.96
N ASP A 135 4.30 8.66 2.69
CA ASP A 135 5.63 8.08 2.56
C ASP A 135 5.61 6.58 2.86
N ARG A 136 4.93 6.17 3.93
CA ARG A 136 4.91 4.77 4.37
C ARG A 136 4.13 3.85 3.43
N LEU A 137 3.18 4.36 2.65
CA LEU A 137 2.46 3.59 1.65
C LEU A 137 3.15 3.64 0.28
N MET A 138 3.63 4.83 -0.12
CA MET A 138 4.17 5.02 -1.47
C MET A 138 5.60 4.53 -1.63
N LEU A 139 6.47 4.65 -0.60
CA LEU A 139 7.86 4.19 -0.71
C LEU A 139 7.98 2.69 -1.00
N PRO A 140 7.26 1.78 -0.30
CA PRO A 140 7.27 0.37 -0.63
C PRO A 140 6.84 0.08 -2.07
N MET A 141 5.82 0.78 -2.57
CA MET A 141 5.36 0.66 -3.96
C MET A 141 6.44 1.11 -4.95
N ILE A 142 7.06 2.28 -4.73
CA ILE A 142 8.14 2.79 -5.59
C ILE A 142 9.30 1.80 -5.62
N ILE A 143 9.78 1.38 -4.46
CA ILE A 143 10.95 0.50 -4.33
C ILE A 143 10.69 -0.86 -5.00
N GLU A 144 9.51 -1.44 -4.81
CA GLU A 144 9.19 -2.73 -5.46
C GLU A 144 8.98 -2.57 -6.98
N THR A 145 8.47 -1.42 -7.45
CA THR A 145 8.42 -1.12 -8.89
C THR A 145 9.82 -1.08 -9.49
N VAL A 146 10.78 -0.45 -8.79
CA VAL A 146 12.19 -0.45 -9.22
C VAL A 146 12.77 -1.86 -9.23
N ARG A 147 12.46 -2.71 -8.22
CA ARG A 147 12.88 -4.12 -8.24
C ARG A 147 12.34 -4.87 -9.45
N CYS A 148 11.07 -4.63 -9.83
CA CYS A 148 10.50 -5.23 -11.03
C CYS A 148 11.26 -4.83 -12.30
N LEU A 149 11.71 -3.58 -12.39
CA LEU A 149 12.54 -3.10 -13.50
C LEU A 149 13.95 -3.71 -13.44
N ASP A 150 14.60 -3.70 -12.28
CA ASP A 150 15.96 -4.26 -12.08
C ASP A 150 16.00 -5.78 -12.39
N GLU A 151 14.93 -6.49 -12.13
CA GLU A 151 14.78 -7.94 -12.36
C GLU A 151 14.20 -8.29 -13.75
N ASN A 152 14.02 -7.30 -14.63
CA ASN A 152 13.45 -7.48 -15.98
C ASN A 152 12.05 -8.14 -15.99
N ILE A 153 11.24 -7.87 -14.97
CA ILE A 153 9.80 -8.22 -14.98
C ILE A 153 9.05 -7.31 -15.94
N VAL A 154 9.54 -6.08 -16.11
CA VAL A 154 9.20 -5.12 -17.16
C VAL A 154 10.48 -4.60 -17.79
N GLU A 155 10.43 -4.24 -19.07
CA GLU A 155 11.62 -3.85 -19.82
C GLU A 155 11.97 -2.37 -19.67
N THR A 156 10.95 -1.54 -19.47
CA THR A 156 11.11 -0.07 -19.44
C THR A 156 10.35 0.58 -18.28
N PRO A 157 10.80 1.77 -17.82
CA PRO A 157 10.04 2.58 -16.86
C PRO A 157 8.61 2.87 -17.33
N ALA A 158 8.42 3.12 -18.62
CA ALA A 158 7.09 3.41 -19.19
C ALA A 158 6.15 2.22 -19.09
N GLU A 159 6.63 0.99 -19.31
CA GLU A 159 5.83 -0.22 -19.11
C GLU A 159 5.43 -0.42 -17.65
N ALA A 160 6.36 -0.19 -16.73
CA ALA A 160 6.08 -0.26 -15.30
C ALA A 160 4.96 0.73 -14.91
N ASP A 161 5.12 1.99 -15.26
CA ASP A 161 4.17 3.05 -14.91
C ASP A 161 2.81 2.86 -15.60
N MET A 162 2.80 2.46 -16.88
CA MET A 162 1.56 2.15 -17.60
C MET A 162 0.82 0.96 -16.96
N GLY A 163 1.56 -0.07 -16.54
CA GLY A 163 1.01 -1.20 -15.81
C GLY A 163 0.32 -0.79 -14.51
N LEU A 164 0.86 0.18 -13.78
CA LEU A 164 0.25 0.71 -12.56
C LEU A 164 -0.93 1.64 -12.84
N LEU A 165 -0.83 2.50 -13.85
CA LEU A 165 -1.93 3.38 -14.28
C LEU A 165 -3.18 2.57 -14.66
N LEU A 166 -3.01 1.52 -15.45
CA LEU A 166 -4.10 0.69 -15.96
C LEU A 166 -4.52 -0.42 -14.99
N GLY A 167 -3.57 -0.99 -14.25
CA GLY A 167 -3.80 -2.18 -13.42
C GLY A 167 -4.30 -1.90 -12.01
N VAL A 168 -3.88 -0.78 -11.39
CA VAL A 168 -4.26 -0.43 -10.01
C VAL A 168 -4.90 0.95 -9.89
N GLY A 169 -5.05 1.68 -10.98
CA GLY A 169 -5.60 3.03 -10.94
C GLY A 169 -4.67 4.04 -10.27
N PHE A 170 -3.36 3.88 -10.46
CA PHE A 170 -2.38 4.87 -9.96
C PHE A 170 -2.79 6.27 -10.43
N PRO A 171 -2.67 7.32 -9.58
CA PRO A 171 -3.10 8.67 -9.93
C PRO A 171 -2.52 9.16 -11.28
N PRO A 172 -3.35 9.35 -12.34
CA PRO A 172 -2.83 9.59 -13.69
C PRO A 172 -1.99 10.85 -13.83
N PHE A 173 -2.33 11.90 -13.08
CA PHE A 173 -1.59 13.17 -13.10
C PHE A 173 -0.19 13.07 -12.49
N ARG A 174 0.11 11.99 -11.77
CA ARG A 174 1.46 11.69 -11.23
C ARG A 174 2.29 10.83 -12.16
N GLY A 175 1.66 10.21 -13.19
CA GLY A 175 2.32 9.51 -14.28
C GLY A 175 2.81 8.10 -13.97
N GLY A 176 2.60 7.57 -12.77
CA GLY A 176 3.09 6.27 -12.31
C GLY A 176 4.12 6.38 -11.19
N ALA A 177 4.55 5.24 -10.64
CA ALA A 177 5.44 5.19 -9.48
C ALA A 177 6.86 5.73 -9.80
N LEU A 178 7.39 5.41 -10.98
CA LEU A 178 8.72 5.83 -11.38
C LEU A 178 8.73 7.30 -11.82
N LYS A 179 7.69 7.77 -12.50
CA LYS A 179 7.53 9.20 -12.81
C LYS A 179 7.33 10.03 -11.54
N TYR A 180 6.57 9.51 -10.59
CA TYR A 180 6.42 10.15 -9.28
C TYR A 180 7.75 10.18 -8.50
N CYS A 181 8.54 9.11 -8.57
CA CYS A 181 9.90 9.07 -8.02
C CYS A 181 10.77 10.17 -8.59
N ASP A 182 10.75 10.38 -9.93
CA ASP A 182 11.47 11.48 -10.59
C ASP A 182 10.98 12.87 -10.13
N THR A 183 9.67 13.01 -9.91
CA THR A 183 9.07 14.27 -9.42
C THR A 183 9.58 14.62 -8.02
N LEU A 184 9.72 13.61 -7.14
CA LEU A 184 10.30 13.79 -5.81
C LEU A 184 11.80 14.05 -5.86
N GLY A 185 12.47 13.46 -6.84
CA GLY A 185 13.94 13.36 -6.93
C GLY A 185 14.49 12.17 -6.14
N MET A 186 15.36 11.40 -6.78
CA MET A 186 15.90 10.15 -6.21
C MET A 186 16.58 10.34 -4.85
N LYS A 187 17.32 11.43 -4.65
CA LYS A 187 17.95 11.75 -3.35
C LYS A 187 16.89 11.89 -2.24
N THR A 188 15.83 12.62 -2.51
CA THR A 188 14.70 12.79 -1.57
C THR A 188 14.04 11.46 -1.26
N VAL A 189 13.83 10.60 -2.26
CA VAL A 189 13.27 9.25 -2.07
C VAL A 189 14.16 8.42 -1.14
N LEU A 190 15.48 8.45 -1.32
CA LEU A 190 16.43 7.75 -0.44
C LEU A 190 16.42 8.30 0.99
N GLU A 191 16.37 9.62 1.16
CA GLU A 191 16.29 10.28 2.48
C GLU A 191 14.98 9.89 3.20
N LYS A 192 13.86 9.89 2.49
CA LYS A 192 12.57 9.44 3.03
C LYS A 192 12.61 7.95 3.41
N ALA A 193 13.13 7.10 2.56
CA ALA A 193 13.26 5.66 2.84
C ALA A 193 14.14 5.39 4.08
N ALA A 194 15.22 6.15 4.27
CA ALA A 194 16.11 6.03 5.42
C ALA A 194 15.37 6.29 6.75
N LYS A 195 14.36 7.17 6.78
CA LYS A 195 13.55 7.43 7.99
C LYS A 195 12.80 6.19 8.46
N TYR A 196 12.45 5.30 7.54
CA TYR A 196 11.63 4.11 7.80
C TYR A 196 12.42 2.81 7.70
N ALA A 197 13.75 2.86 7.59
CA ALA A 197 14.62 1.69 7.45
C ALA A 197 14.41 0.65 8.58
N ALA A 198 14.15 1.12 9.81
CA ALA A 198 13.87 0.25 10.95
C ALA A 198 12.57 -0.57 10.82
N LEU A 199 11.66 -0.19 9.92
CA LEU A 199 10.40 -0.90 9.67
C LEU A 199 10.57 -2.12 8.76
N GLY A 200 11.77 -2.32 8.19
CA GLY A 200 12.08 -3.52 7.42
C GLY A 200 12.39 -3.28 5.95
N LYS A 201 12.62 -4.37 5.23
CA LYS A 201 13.16 -4.35 3.86
C LYS A 201 12.22 -3.80 2.80
N LEU A 202 10.93 -3.61 3.07
CA LEU A 202 10.04 -2.87 2.18
C LEU A 202 10.51 -1.44 1.92
N TYR A 203 11.25 -0.86 2.89
CA TYR A 203 11.80 0.50 2.81
C TYR A 203 13.27 0.53 2.41
N GLU A 204 13.86 -0.62 2.04
CA GLU A 204 15.27 -0.70 1.63
C GLU A 204 15.42 -0.37 0.13
N PRO A 205 16.03 0.78 -0.24
CA PRO A 205 16.28 1.14 -1.62
C PRO A 205 17.22 0.16 -2.32
N THR A 206 16.98 -0.05 -3.62
CA THR A 206 17.84 -0.91 -4.45
C THR A 206 19.20 -0.29 -4.72
N ALA A 207 20.16 -1.11 -5.17
CA ALA A 207 21.47 -0.62 -5.59
C ALA A 207 21.36 0.34 -6.79
N SER A 208 20.42 0.09 -7.72
CA SER A 208 20.20 0.96 -8.88
C SER A 208 19.68 2.34 -8.47
N MET A 209 18.78 2.42 -7.48
CA MET A 209 18.32 3.71 -6.93
C MET A 209 19.46 4.53 -6.33
N LYS A 210 20.32 3.87 -5.54
CA LYS A 210 21.50 4.52 -4.93
C LYS A 210 22.46 5.05 -6.00
N LYS A 211 22.69 4.25 -7.05
CA LYS A 211 23.53 4.64 -8.18
C LYS A 211 22.90 5.82 -8.95
N MET A 212 21.60 5.78 -9.25
CA MET A 212 20.91 6.89 -9.92
C MET A 212 21.01 8.19 -9.13
N ALA A 213 20.85 8.14 -7.81
CA ALA A 213 21.00 9.31 -6.96
C ALA A 213 22.42 9.90 -7.01
N ALA A 214 23.43 9.03 -7.00
CA ALA A 214 24.85 9.47 -7.11
C ALA A 214 25.14 10.09 -8.48
N ASP A 215 24.61 9.51 -9.55
CA ASP A 215 24.81 9.95 -10.94
C ASP A 215 23.90 11.14 -11.33
N GLY A 216 22.95 11.53 -10.49
CA GLY A 216 21.95 12.57 -10.81
C GLY A 216 21.02 12.21 -11.95
N LYS A 217 20.72 10.92 -12.13
CA LYS A 217 19.86 10.39 -13.21
C LYS A 217 18.40 10.29 -12.79
N THR A 218 17.53 10.33 -13.80
CA THR A 218 16.08 10.12 -13.72
C THR A 218 15.64 8.95 -14.60
N TYR A 219 14.43 8.43 -14.39
CA TYR A 219 13.84 7.40 -15.25
C TYR A 219 13.34 7.97 -16.58
N TYR A 220 12.91 9.23 -16.54
CA TYR A 220 12.43 9.95 -17.72
C TYR A 220 13.27 11.18 -17.99
N VAL A 221 13.36 11.53 -19.27
CA VAL A 221 14.10 12.71 -19.76
C VAL A 221 13.19 13.95 -19.66
#